data_b466caacfe510b29fbb8ac5fc29f59bb
#
_entry.id   b466caacfe510b29fbb8ac5fc29f59bb
#
_cell.length_a   1.000
_cell.length_b   1.000
_cell.length_c   1.000
_cell.angle_alpha   90.00
_cell.angle_beta   90.00
_cell.angle_gamma   90.00
#
_symmetry.space_group_name_H-M   'P 1'
#
loop_
_entity.id
_entity.type
_entity.pdbx_description
1 polymer ?
#
loop_
_entity_poly.entity_id
_entity_poly.type
_entity_poly.pdbx_seq_one_letter_code
_entity_poly.pdbx_strand_id
1 'polypeptide(L)'
;MTGPRAPGGGDPLRLGILGAGMIATVGYGYLPGLRRLRGRVEVIAIASRTRARAEQVARDWGIPAVFGGLDAMLAGADIDAVLNLTPIAAHYETSLRILSAGKHLVTEKPLASTLAQADELIGTAGRQGLLIVCAPMDSLKREWREARRLVAAGAVGKVAFARVQSSHGGPALMAWPADPAWFYAKGAGPLLDMGVYGIDRVTGVLGPARAVAAMSGVTAPVRRARGGPFDGLEIPVTEDDNTLLLLDFGGAAFAVVDATFNVVASRSAEMEIYGQAGTLVVGRPGAAPGPGELPVELFRLEAGPGLPGWVTPHSLDAVAAPDRTAVLARAALVEHLADCLDAGTSPLPGAARARHVLEIMLAARTAAAEGRTIPLTTAF
;
A
#
# COMPACT_ATOMS: atom_id res chain seq x y z
N MET A 1 20.85 -16.87 19.31
CA MET A 1 19.88 -16.31 18.35
C MET A 1 18.62 -17.15 18.46
N THR A 2 17.52 -16.54 18.93
CA THR A 2 16.21 -17.20 18.95
C THR A 2 15.75 -17.40 17.51
N GLY A 3 15.26 -18.59 17.16
CA GLY A 3 14.67 -18.88 15.85
C GLY A 3 13.47 -17.97 15.54
N PRO A 4 12.96 -18.00 14.28
CA PRO A 4 11.76 -17.25 13.95
C PRO A 4 10.61 -17.63 14.87
N ARG A 5 9.77 -16.64 15.25
CA ARG A 5 8.59 -16.86 16.10
C ARG A 5 7.71 -17.95 15.50
N ALA A 6 7.42 -18.97 16.29
CA ALA A 6 6.50 -20.04 15.90
C ALA A 6 5.05 -19.55 15.99
N PRO A 7 4.11 -20.10 15.18
CA PRO A 7 2.69 -19.83 15.30
C PRO A 7 2.15 -20.19 16.68
N GLY A 8 1.21 -19.36 17.22
CA GLY A 8 0.49 -19.66 18.46
C GLY A 8 1.16 -19.19 19.76
N GLY A 9 2.26 -18.43 19.70
CA GLY A 9 2.86 -17.83 20.90
C GLY A 9 2.05 -16.62 21.36
N GLY A 10 1.48 -16.66 22.58
CA GLY A 10 0.72 -15.55 23.18
C GLY A 10 1.56 -14.31 23.54
N ASP A 11 2.87 -14.35 23.34
CA ASP A 11 3.77 -13.22 23.63
C ASP A 11 3.65 -12.11 22.57
N PRO A 12 3.86 -10.83 22.92
CA PRO A 12 3.88 -9.72 21.98
C PRO A 12 4.91 -9.91 20.87
N LEU A 13 4.58 -9.46 19.63
CA LEU A 13 5.53 -9.40 18.53
C LEU A 13 6.60 -8.34 18.83
N ARG A 14 7.87 -8.73 18.91
CA ARG A 14 9.00 -7.85 19.16
C ARG A 14 9.46 -7.21 17.85
N LEU A 15 9.25 -5.91 17.72
CA LEU A 15 9.45 -5.16 16.48
C LEU A 15 10.67 -4.25 16.55
N GLY A 16 11.56 -4.36 15.56
CA GLY A 16 12.57 -3.36 15.25
C GLY A 16 12.07 -2.41 14.16
N ILE A 17 12.39 -1.13 14.24
CA ILE A 17 12.09 -0.14 13.19
C ILE A 17 13.38 0.29 12.51
N LEU A 18 13.43 0.16 11.20
CA LEU A 18 14.51 0.69 10.37
C LEU A 18 14.04 1.93 9.62
N GLY A 19 14.50 3.09 10.04
CA GLY A 19 14.12 4.40 9.51
C GLY A 19 13.33 5.24 10.51
N ALA A 20 13.83 6.45 10.77
CA ALA A 20 13.23 7.44 11.65
C ALA A 20 12.66 8.63 10.86
N GLY A 21 12.16 8.37 9.64
CA GLY A 21 11.61 9.36 8.73
C GLY A 21 10.19 9.81 9.11
N MET A 22 9.64 10.72 8.30
CA MET A 22 8.30 11.28 8.49
C MET A 22 7.24 10.18 8.60
N ILE A 23 7.31 9.15 7.75
CA ILE A 23 6.32 8.07 7.71
C ILE A 23 6.27 7.25 9.01
N ALA A 24 7.33 7.26 9.81
CA ALA A 24 7.31 6.64 11.12
C ALA A 24 6.43 7.43 12.10
N THR A 25 6.46 8.77 12.08
CA THR A 25 6.00 9.64 13.16
C THR A 25 4.73 10.46 12.86
N VAL A 26 4.38 10.72 11.58
CA VAL A 26 3.18 11.50 11.24
C VAL A 26 1.90 10.82 11.73
N GLY A 27 0.83 11.58 11.90
CA GLY A 27 -0.43 11.10 12.47
C GLY A 27 -1.01 9.85 11.78
N TYR A 28 -0.84 9.74 10.47
CA TYR A 28 -1.23 8.57 9.65
C TYR A 28 -0.08 7.57 9.44
N GLY A 29 1.06 7.76 10.12
CA GLY A 29 2.23 6.88 10.05
C GLY A 29 2.11 5.65 10.94
N TYR A 30 3.26 5.03 11.25
CA TYR A 30 3.26 3.76 11.98
C TYR A 30 3.22 3.92 13.50
N LEU A 31 4.04 4.79 14.09
CA LEU A 31 4.20 4.88 15.54
C LEU A 31 2.90 5.26 16.30
N PRO A 32 2.06 6.19 15.79
CA PRO A 32 0.78 6.49 16.44
C PRO A 32 -0.13 5.26 16.58
N GLY A 33 -0.21 4.44 15.52
CA GLY A 33 -0.97 3.20 15.53
C GLY A 33 -0.31 2.10 16.38
N LEU A 34 1.00 1.93 16.29
CA LEU A 34 1.75 0.94 17.08
C LEU A 34 1.60 1.18 18.59
N ARG A 35 1.50 2.44 19.03
CA ARG A 35 1.22 2.76 20.44
C ARG A 35 -0.11 2.16 20.93
N ARG A 36 -1.08 1.96 20.04
CA ARG A 36 -2.40 1.36 20.33
C ARG A 36 -2.37 -0.17 20.33
N LEU A 37 -1.27 -0.76 19.85
CA LEU A 37 -1.06 -2.22 19.80
C LEU A 37 -0.21 -2.74 20.97
N ARG A 38 0.08 -1.90 21.99
CA ARG A 38 0.83 -2.32 23.18
C ARG A 38 0.22 -3.58 23.79
N GLY A 39 1.09 -4.53 24.14
CA GLY A 39 0.68 -5.86 24.61
C GLY A 39 0.47 -6.89 23.49
N ARG A 40 0.30 -6.44 22.22
CA ARG A 40 0.28 -7.32 21.05
C ARG A 40 1.53 -7.15 20.18
N VAL A 41 2.02 -5.93 20.11
CA VAL A 41 3.26 -5.57 19.42
C VAL A 41 4.07 -4.65 20.34
N GLU A 42 5.34 -4.95 20.51
CA GLU A 42 6.28 -4.14 21.27
C GLU A 42 7.40 -3.64 20.37
N VAL A 43 7.50 -2.31 20.25
CA VAL A 43 8.62 -1.67 19.53
C VAL A 43 9.79 -1.60 20.49
N ILE A 44 10.78 -2.47 20.31
CA ILE A 44 11.93 -2.58 21.23
C ILE A 44 13.20 -1.97 20.69
N ALA A 45 13.29 -1.70 19.40
CA ALA A 45 14.49 -1.14 18.79
C ALA A 45 14.15 -0.20 17.62
N ILE A 46 15.00 0.81 17.42
CA ILE A 46 15.00 1.66 16.24
C ILE A 46 16.41 1.86 15.72
N ALA A 47 16.58 1.83 14.40
CA ALA A 47 17.82 2.14 13.72
C ALA A 47 17.61 3.17 12.60
N SER A 48 18.57 4.06 12.39
CA SER A 48 18.58 5.03 11.30
C SER A 48 20.01 5.44 10.96
N ARG A 49 20.25 5.83 9.69
CA ARG A 49 21.53 6.45 9.28
C ARG A 49 21.86 7.70 10.10
N THR A 50 20.84 8.47 10.43
CA THR A 50 20.99 9.66 11.28
C THR A 50 20.64 9.25 12.70
N ARG A 51 21.67 8.87 13.45
CA ARG A 51 21.52 8.39 14.84
C ARG A 51 20.76 9.37 15.73
N ALA A 52 21.09 10.67 15.68
CA ALA A 52 20.42 11.69 16.46
C ALA A 52 18.90 11.74 16.23
N ARG A 53 18.45 11.49 14.98
CA ARG A 53 17.02 11.42 14.65
C ARG A 53 16.38 10.17 15.25
N ALA A 54 17.05 9.03 15.22
CA ALA A 54 16.56 7.81 15.87
C ALA A 54 16.46 7.99 17.37
N GLU A 55 17.43 8.63 17.99
CA GLU A 55 17.43 8.96 19.44
C GLU A 55 16.28 9.89 19.81
N GLN A 56 15.98 10.91 18.98
CA GLN A 56 14.84 11.79 19.20
C GLN A 56 13.53 11.02 19.13
N VAL A 57 13.33 10.22 18.07
CA VAL A 57 12.13 9.39 17.91
C VAL A 57 12.00 8.39 19.06
N ALA A 58 13.11 7.78 19.50
CA ALA A 58 13.10 6.84 20.62
C ALA A 58 12.65 7.50 21.93
N ARG A 59 13.14 8.72 22.21
CA ARG A 59 12.69 9.51 23.40
C ARG A 59 11.19 9.84 23.31
N ASP A 60 10.73 10.34 22.17
CA ASP A 60 9.35 10.82 21.99
C ASP A 60 8.32 9.68 22.07
N TRP A 61 8.74 8.48 21.66
CA TRP A 61 7.86 7.32 21.56
C TRP A 61 8.12 6.22 22.59
N GLY A 62 9.15 6.37 23.43
CA GLY A 62 9.49 5.41 24.47
C GLY A 62 10.06 4.11 23.93
N ILE A 63 10.90 4.18 22.87
CA ILE A 63 11.57 3.00 22.31
C ILE A 63 12.87 2.75 23.10
N PRO A 64 13.06 1.56 23.68
CA PRO A 64 14.13 1.34 24.67
C PRO A 64 15.54 1.31 24.07
N ALA A 65 15.71 0.83 22.83
CA ALA A 65 17.04 0.66 22.23
C ALA A 65 17.20 1.42 20.91
N VAL A 66 18.36 2.11 20.76
CA VAL A 66 18.71 2.86 19.55
C VAL A 66 20.03 2.32 18.98
N PHE A 67 20.00 2.01 17.68
CA PHE A 67 21.15 1.46 16.95
C PHE A 67 21.59 2.40 15.82
N GLY A 68 22.89 2.41 15.52
CA GLY A 68 23.47 3.24 14.47
C GLY A 68 23.23 2.73 13.04
N GLY A 69 22.61 1.55 12.89
CA GLY A 69 22.30 0.95 11.58
C GLY A 69 21.66 -0.42 11.72
N LEU A 70 21.27 -0.98 10.57
CA LEU A 70 20.55 -2.25 10.49
C LEU A 70 21.34 -3.41 11.13
N ASP A 71 22.63 -3.57 10.78
CA ASP A 71 23.42 -4.70 11.27
C ASP A 71 23.57 -4.71 12.78
N ALA A 72 23.82 -3.53 13.36
CA ALA A 72 23.92 -3.41 14.81
C ALA A 72 22.59 -3.76 15.49
N MET A 73 21.44 -3.38 14.89
CA MET A 73 20.12 -3.74 15.38
C MET A 73 19.85 -5.24 15.26
N LEU A 74 20.18 -5.85 14.10
CA LEU A 74 19.98 -7.29 13.87
C LEU A 74 20.85 -8.16 14.80
N ALA A 75 22.06 -7.68 15.12
CA ALA A 75 22.97 -8.39 16.02
C ALA A 75 22.68 -8.18 17.51
N GLY A 76 22.18 -6.99 17.88
CA GLY A 76 22.08 -6.58 19.29
C GLY A 76 20.66 -6.53 19.86
N ALA A 77 19.62 -6.59 19.03
CA ALA A 77 18.24 -6.54 19.49
C ALA A 77 17.55 -7.91 19.37
N ASP A 78 16.82 -8.31 20.39
CA ASP A 78 16.01 -9.53 20.37
C ASP A 78 14.64 -9.26 19.74
N ILE A 79 14.63 -9.16 18.40
CA ILE A 79 13.45 -8.84 17.57
C ILE A 79 12.98 -10.05 16.79
N ASP A 80 11.67 -10.11 16.50
CA ASP A 80 11.03 -11.13 15.65
C ASP A 80 10.86 -10.62 14.21
N ALA A 81 10.60 -9.32 14.08
CA ALA A 81 10.32 -8.68 12.81
C ALA A 81 10.98 -7.30 12.72
N VAL A 82 11.18 -6.83 11.48
CA VAL A 82 11.61 -5.46 11.21
C VAL A 82 10.59 -4.76 10.33
N LEU A 83 10.21 -3.54 10.76
CA LEU A 83 9.47 -2.58 9.94
C LEU A 83 10.48 -1.74 9.16
N ASN A 84 10.56 -1.96 7.85
CA ASN A 84 11.47 -1.27 6.95
C ASN A 84 10.84 -0.02 6.37
N LEU A 85 11.30 1.14 6.82
CA LEU A 85 10.85 2.49 6.40
C LEU A 85 11.98 3.25 5.70
N THR A 86 12.87 2.55 5.04
CA THR A 86 13.97 3.16 4.28
C THR A 86 13.45 3.80 2.99
N PRO A 87 14.22 4.68 2.32
CA PRO A 87 13.88 5.14 0.98
C PRO A 87 13.84 3.99 -0.04
N ILE A 88 13.05 4.14 -1.11
CA ILE A 88 12.82 3.12 -2.15
C ILE A 88 14.13 2.48 -2.65
N ALA A 89 15.16 3.28 -2.91
CA ALA A 89 16.45 2.79 -3.40
C ALA A 89 17.18 1.83 -2.43
N ALA A 90 16.81 1.84 -1.15
CA ALA A 90 17.42 0.98 -0.13
C ALA A 90 16.50 -0.20 0.26
N HIS A 91 15.24 -0.24 -0.21
CA HIS A 91 14.27 -1.26 0.19
C HIS A 91 14.79 -2.69 -0.02
N TYR A 92 15.30 -2.99 -1.21
CA TYR A 92 15.77 -4.32 -1.56
C TYR A 92 16.93 -4.77 -0.66
N GLU A 93 18.02 -4.00 -0.61
CA GLU A 93 19.22 -4.38 0.15
C GLU A 93 18.90 -4.57 1.63
N THR A 94 18.17 -3.62 2.23
CA THR A 94 17.83 -3.69 3.65
C THR A 94 16.85 -4.83 3.94
N SER A 95 15.87 -5.06 3.07
CA SER A 95 14.90 -6.17 3.21
C SER A 95 15.59 -7.52 3.07
N LEU A 96 16.53 -7.68 2.13
CA LEU A 96 17.29 -8.91 1.95
C LEU A 96 18.10 -9.24 3.20
N ARG A 97 18.76 -8.26 3.80
CA ARG A 97 19.54 -8.42 5.03
C ARG A 97 18.65 -8.78 6.23
N ILE A 98 17.46 -8.17 6.34
CA ILE A 98 16.48 -8.50 7.38
C ILE A 98 16.05 -9.97 7.26
N LEU A 99 15.63 -10.39 6.07
CA LEU A 99 15.23 -11.76 5.80
C LEU A 99 16.37 -12.75 6.01
N SER A 100 17.59 -12.42 5.52
CA SER A 100 18.78 -13.26 5.70
C SER A 100 19.17 -13.45 7.18
N ALA A 101 18.83 -12.49 8.03
CA ALA A 101 19.00 -12.60 9.48
C ALA A 101 17.87 -13.38 10.19
N GLY A 102 16.96 -14.02 9.43
CA GLY A 102 15.86 -14.80 9.98
C GLY A 102 14.75 -13.97 10.62
N LYS A 103 14.54 -12.73 10.18
CA LYS A 103 13.49 -11.85 10.72
C LYS A 103 12.37 -11.65 9.72
N HIS A 104 11.11 -11.67 10.19
CA HIS A 104 9.95 -11.31 9.39
C HIS A 104 10.03 -9.85 8.94
N LEU A 105 9.39 -9.53 7.81
CA LEU A 105 9.48 -8.22 7.19
C LEU A 105 8.11 -7.55 7.06
N VAL A 106 8.00 -6.33 7.57
CA VAL A 106 6.97 -5.37 7.13
C VAL A 106 7.68 -4.25 6.39
N THR A 107 7.27 -3.93 5.17
CA THR A 107 7.97 -2.93 4.36
C THR A 107 7.00 -1.94 3.68
N GLU A 108 7.49 -0.71 3.49
CA GLU A 108 6.80 0.26 2.63
C GLU A 108 6.86 -0.16 1.17
N LYS A 109 6.01 0.46 0.39
CA LYS A 109 5.89 0.27 -1.06
C LYS A 109 6.96 1.10 -1.82
N PRO A 110 7.41 0.64 -2.99
CA PRO A 110 7.25 -0.70 -3.57
C PRO A 110 8.12 -1.76 -2.89
N LEU A 111 7.82 -3.04 -3.07
CA LEU A 111 8.57 -4.15 -2.48
C LEU A 111 10.07 -4.11 -2.85
N ALA A 112 10.36 -3.78 -4.10
CA ALA A 112 11.69 -3.67 -4.67
C ALA A 112 11.67 -2.73 -5.89
N SER A 113 12.82 -2.52 -6.53
CA SER A 113 12.93 -1.70 -7.75
C SER A 113 12.88 -2.51 -9.04
N THR A 114 13.11 -3.83 -8.98
CA THR A 114 13.07 -4.76 -10.12
C THR A 114 12.37 -6.06 -9.73
N LEU A 115 11.87 -6.81 -10.73
CA LEU A 115 11.25 -8.12 -10.49
C LEU A 115 12.27 -9.13 -9.93
N ALA A 116 13.49 -9.14 -10.45
CA ALA A 116 14.54 -10.04 -9.95
C ALA A 116 14.82 -9.83 -8.46
N GLN A 117 14.86 -8.57 -8.01
CA GLN A 117 14.98 -8.24 -6.58
C GLN A 117 13.79 -8.73 -5.76
N ALA A 118 12.57 -8.54 -6.27
CA ALA A 118 11.36 -9.02 -5.60
C ALA A 118 11.35 -10.56 -5.50
N ASP A 119 11.78 -11.26 -6.56
CA ASP A 119 11.90 -12.72 -6.59
C ASP A 119 12.92 -13.23 -5.57
N GLU A 120 14.04 -12.57 -5.44
CA GLU A 120 15.06 -12.93 -4.46
C GLU A 120 14.56 -12.74 -3.01
N LEU A 121 13.86 -11.65 -2.73
CA LEU A 121 13.22 -11.43 -1.41
C LEU A 121 12.21 -12.53 -1.10
N ILE A 122 11.31 -12.84 -2.05
CA ILE A 122 10.29 -13.89 -1.89
C ILE A 122 10.94 -15.26 -1.69
N GLY A 123 11.94 -15.59 -2.51
CA GLY A 123 12.67 -16.86 -2.41
C GLY A 123 13.42 -16.98 -1.09
N THR A 124 14.03 -15.89 -0.61
CA THR A 124 14.74 -15.88 0.68
C THR A 124 13.77 -16.06 1.84
N ALA A 125 12.64 -15.36 1.84
CA ALA A 125 11.61 -15.53 2.86
C ALA A 125 11.05 -16.95 2.87
N GLY A 126 10.73 -17.51 1.69
CA GLY A 126 10.19 -18.85 1.55
C GLY A 126 11.14 -19.95 2.07
N ARG A 127 12.44 -19.85 1.78
CA ARG A 127 13.44 -20.81 2.29
C ARG A 127 13.55 -20.82 3.81
N GLN A 128 13.24 -19.73 4.46
CA GLN A 128 13.35 -19.57 5.91
C GLN A 128 12.02 -19.61 6.66
N GLY A 129 10.90 -19.82 5.95
CA GLY A 129 9.55 -19.79 6.55
C GLY A 129 9.15 -18.41 7.10
N LEU A 130 9.68 -17.33 6.49
CA LEU A 130 9.42 -15.97 6.93
C LEU A 130 8.27 -15.34 6.15
N LEU A 131 7.55 -14.43 6.80
CA LEU A 131 6.47 -13.67 6.20
C LEU A 131 6.95 -12.30 5.76
N ILE A 132 6.45 -11.85 4.61
CA ILE A 132 6.59 -10.48 4.10
C ILE A 132 5.21 -9.85 4.01
N VAL A 133 5.02 -8.74 4.72
CA VAL A 133 3.86 -7.85 4.58
C VAL A 133 4.35 -6.58 3.90
N CYS A 134 3.79 -6.23 2.74
CA CYS A 134 4.18 -5.06 1.97
C CYS A 134 3.01 -4.08 1.83
N ALA A 135 3.25 -2.79 2.12
CA ALA A 135 2.27 -1.74 1.82
C ALA A 135 1.89 -1.76 0.31
N PRO A 136 0.70 -1.27 -0.05
CA PRO A 136 -0.29 -0.56 0.77
C PRO A 136 -1.18 -1.48 1.62
N MET A 137 -1.86 -0.90 2.60
CA MET A 137 -2.73 -1.63 3.52
C MET A 137 -4.19 -1.74 3.06
N ASP A 138 -4.51 -1.28 1.86
CA ASP A 138 -5.91 -1.11 1.42
C ASP A 138 -6.68 -2.43 1.45
N SER A 139 -6.05 -3.55 1.12
CA SER A 139 -6.68 -4.87 1.22
C SER A 139 -7.12 -5.28 2.64
N LEU A 140 -6.63 -4.61 3.68
CA LEU A 140 -7.04 -4.83 5.07
C LEU A 140 -8.27 -4.00 5.46
N LYS A 141 -8.58 -2.92 4.74
CA LYS A 141 -9.71 -2.05 5.01
C LYS A 141 -11.03 -2.76 4.67
N ARG A 142 -12.08 -2.43 5.42
CA ARG A 142 -13.39 -3.09 5.31
C ARG A 142 -14.03 -2.91 3.95
N GLU A 143 -13.98 -1.70 3.41
CA GLU A 143 -14.56 -1.36 2.12
C GLU A 143 -13.96 -2.19 0.98
N TRP A 144 -12.65 -2.41 0.98
CA TRP A 144 -11.97 -3.21 -0.06
C TRP A 144 -12.23 -4.72 0.10
N ARG A 145 -12.32 -5.20 1.34
CA ARG A 145 -12.72 -6.59 1.61
C ARG A 145 -14.15 -6.84 1.18
N GLU A 146 -15.06 -5.90 1.47
CA GLU A 146 -16.46 -6.00 1.06
C GLU A 146 -16.62 -5.91 -0.46
N ALA A 147 -15.92 -4.99 -1.13
CA ALA A 147 -15.90 -4.90 -2.57
C ALA A 147 -15.46 -6.22 -3.23
N ARG A 148 -14.38 -6.80 -2.73
CA ARG A 148 -13.90 -8.13 -3.17
C ARG A 148 -14.96 -9.20 -2.95
N ARG A 149 -15.59 -9.24 -1.77
CA ARG A 149 -16.63 -10.23 -1.43
C ARG A 149 -17.83 -10.10 -2.36
N LEU A 150 -18.31 -8.89 -2.61
CA LEU A 150 -19.45 -8.63 -3.48
C LEU A 150 -19.17 -9.02 -4.94
N VAL A 151 -18.01 -8.68 -5.46
CA VAL A 151 -17.60 -9.08 -6.82
C VAL A 151 -17.47 -10.59 -6.92
N ALA A 152 -16.82 -11.26 -5.96
CA ALA A 152 -16.67 -12.70 -5.92
C ALA A 152 -18.01 -13.44 -5.79
N ALA A 153 -18.98 -12.84 -5.08
CA ALA A 153 -20.36 -13.35 -4.97
C ALA A 153 -21.22 -13.07 -6.21
N GLY A 154 -20.67 -12.45 -7.26
CA GLY A 154 -21.40 -12.15 -8.49
C GLY A 154 -22.42 -11.02 -8.36
N ALA A 155 -22.33 -10.16 -7.33
CA ALA A 155 -23.30 -9.11 -7.06
C ALA A 155 -23.46 -8.09 -8.22
N VAL A 156 -22.42 -7.89 -9.02
CA VAL A 156 -22.44 -7.04 -10.23
C VAL A 156 -22.57 -7.87 -11.53
N GLY A 157 -22.63 -9.20 -11.43
CA GLY A 157 -22.58 -10.10 -12.60
C GLY A 157 -21.19 -10.14 -13.21
N LYS A 158 -21.07 -10.46 -14.50
CA LYS A 158 -19.79 -10.43 -15.21
C LYS A 158 -19.26 -8.99 -15.27
N VAL A 159 -18.08 -8.76 -14.72
CA VAL A 159 -17.42 -7.46 -14.78
C VAL A 159 -17.05 -7.12 -16.23
N ALA A 160 -17.40 -5.92 -16.67
CA ALA A 160 -17.00 -5.37 -17.96
C ALA A 160 -15.78 -4.46 -17.80
N PHE A 161 -15.85 -3.48 -16.89
CA PHE A 161 -14.69 -2.64 -16.63
C PHE A 161 -14.74 -1.98 -15.23
N ALA A 162 -13.59 -1.45 -14.82
CA ALA A 162 -13.46 -0.62 -13.62
C ALA A 162 -12.79 0.72 -13.93
N ARG A 163 -13.12 1.75 -13.17
CA ARG A 163 -12.40 3.02 -13.09
C ARG A 163 -11.77 3.12 -11.72
N VAL A 164 -10.50 3.48 -11.65
CA VAL A 164 -9.76 3.60 -10.41
C VAL A 164 -9.05 4.93 -10.38
N GLN A 165 -9.40 5.75 -9.40
CA GLN A 165 -8.71 7.00 -9.13
C GLN A 165 -7.59 6.78 -8.12
N SER A 166 -6.35 7.09 -8.52
CA SER A 166 -5.17 6.98 -7.67
C SER A 166 -4.25 8.19 -7.84
N SER A 167 -4.85 9.37 -7.79
CA SER A 167 -4.22 10.62 -8.19
C SER A 167 -4.55 11.77 -7.24
N HIS A 168 -3.67 12.76 -7.19
CA HIS A 168 -3.87 14.05 -6.52
C HIS A 168 -3.04 15.15 -7.20
N GLY A 169 -3.09 16.38 -6.67
CA GLY A 169 -2.37 17.53 -7.23
C GLY A 169 -0.84 17.50 -7.08
N GLY A 170 -0.31 16.45 -6.48
CA GLY A 170 1.13 16.28 -6.22
C GLY A 170 1.61 16.99 -4.94
N PRO A 171 2.73 16.52 -4.37
CA PRO A 171 3.29 17.07 -3.13
C PRO A 171 3.62 18.55 -3.21
N ALA A 172 3.95 19.09 -4.38
CA ALA A 172 4.17 20.52 -4.57
C ALA A 172 2.95 21.39 -4.26
N LEU A 173 1.72 20.85 -4.34
CA LEU A 173 0.48 21.59 -4.02
C LEU A 173 -0.08 21.30 -2.61
N MET A 174 0.61 20.47 -1.82
CA MET A 174 0.06 19.95 -0.56
C MET A 174 0.71 20.54 0.71
N ALA A 175 1.40 21.68 0.61
CA ALA A 175 2.17 22.25 1.74
C ALA A 175 3.03 21.17 2.43
N TRP A 176 3.75 20.39 1.65
CA TRP A 176 4.48 19.21 2.11
C TRP A 176 5.53 19.59 3.16
N PRO A 177 5.64 18.87 4.28
CA PRO A 177 6.52 19.29 5.38
C PRO A 177 8.01 18.99 5.16
N ALA A 178 8.36 18.26 4.09
CA ALA A 178 9.72 17.97 3.65
C ALA A 178 9.93 18.46 2.22
N ASP A 179 11.18 18.47 1.74
CA ASP A 179 11.47 18.85 0.35
C ASP A 179 10.67 17.96 -0.62
N PRO A 180 9.73 18.53 -1.42
CA PRO A 180 8.91 17.76 -2.33
C PRO A 180 9.61 17.38 -3.63
N ALA A 181 10.82 17.87 -3.90
CA ALA A 181 11.50 17.74 -5.20
C ALA A 181 11.75 16.26 -5.57
N TRP A 182 12.03 15.41 -4.60
CA TRP A 182 12.31 14.01 -4.87
C TRP A 182 11.12 13.25 -5.50
N PHE A 183 9.86 13.69 -5.29
CA PHE A 183 8.69 13.07 -5.92
C PHE A 183 8.64 13.25 -7.43
N TYR A 184 9.34 14.27 -7.96
CA TYR A 184 9.38 14.64 -9.37
C TYR A 184 10.68 14.23 -10.05
N ALA A 185 11.61 13.67 -9.28
CA ALA A 185 12.90 13.21 -9.78
C ALA A 185 12.78 11.84 -10.45
N LYS A 186 13.69 11.58 -11.40
CA LYS A 186 13.80 10.30 -12.11
C LYS A 186 13.83 9.11 -11.13
N GLY A 187 13.00 8.13 -11.38
CA GLY A 187 12.85 6.94 -10.51
C GLY A 187 11.80 7.08 -9.41
N ALA A 188 11.12 8.23 -9.31
CA ALA A 188 9.98 8.45 -8.44
C ALA A 188 8.68 8.58 -9.27
N GLY A 189 7.96 9.70 -9.16
CA GLY A 189 6.77 10.01 -9.94
C GLY A 189 5.47 9.39 -9.40
N PRO A 190 4.32 9.86 -9.92
CA PRO A 190 3.00 9.46 -9.44
C PRO A 190 2.69 7.99 -9.67
N LEU A 191 3.30 7.33 -10.67
CA LEU A 191 3.08 5.90 -10.89
C LEU A 191 3.55 5.05 -9.70
N LEU A 192 4.74 5.34 -9.17
CA LEU A 192 5.30 4.63 -8.02
C LEU A 192 4.77 5.16 -6.68
N ASP A 193 4.38 6.43 -6.62
CA ASP A 193 3.87 7.03 -5.39
C ASP A 193 2.38 6.74 -5.17
N MET A 194 1.55 6.97 -6.16
CA MET A 194 0.08 6.87 -6.10
C MET A 194 -0.49 5.71 -6.91
N GLY A 195 0.00 5.47 -8.13
CA GLY A 195 -0.48 4.38 -8.99
C GLY A 195 -0.45 3.02 -8.31
N VAL A 196 0.54 2.80 -7.46
CA VAL A 196 0.67 1.60 -6.64
C VAL A 196 -0.59 1.30 -5.82
N TYR A 197 -1.27 2.32 -5.26
CA TYR A 197 -2.52 2.12 -4.51
C TYR A 197 -3.68 1.70 -5.41
N GLY A 198 -3.87 2.39 -6.55
CA GLY A 198 -4.95 2.05 -7.49
C GLY A 198 -4.77 0.67 -8.09
N ILE A 199 -3.54 0.31 -8.47
CA ILE A 199 -3.20 -1.01 -8.99
C ILE A 199 -3.44 -2.09 -7.92
N ASP A 200 -3.00 -1.86 -6.66
CA ASP A 200 -3.24 -2.78 -5.56
C ASP A 200 -4.72 -2.97 -5.27
N ARG A 201 -5.52 -1.89 -5.27
CA ARG A 201 -6.97 -1.95 -5.05
C ARG A 201 -7.67 -2.78 -6.13
N VAL A 202 -7.45 -2.47 -7.40
CA VAL A 202 -8.17 -3.15 -8.48
C VAL A 202 -7.75 -4.60 -8.63
N THR A 203 -6.46 -4.90 -8.50
CA THR A 203 -5.99 -6.30 -8.53
C THR A 203 -6.43 -7.07 -7.30
N GLY A 204 -6.59 -6.39 -6.16
CA GLY A 204 -7.13 -6.97 -4.94
C GLY A 204 -8.60 -7.37 -5.03
N VAL A 205 -9.38 -6.71 -5.87
CA VAL A 205 -10.80 -6.97 -6.07
C VAL A 205 -11.04 -7.89 -7.26
N LEU A 206 -10.36 -7.65 -8.39
CA LEU A 206 -10.59 -8.39 -9.66
C LEU A 206 -9.63 -9.58 -9.87
N GLY A 207 -8.59 -9.72 -9.04
CA GLY A 207 -7.54 -10.71 -9.22
C GLY A 207 -6.38 -10.17 -10.05
N PRO A 208 -5.41 -11.02 -10.46
CA PRO A 208 -4.25 -10.61 -11.22
C PRO A 208 -4.61 -10.16 -12.64
N ALA A 209 -4.02 -9.04 -13.08
CA ALA A 209 -4.09 -8.59 -14.46
C ALA A 209 -3.19 -9.43 -15.36
N ARG A 210 -3.53 -9.54 -16.65
CA ARG A 210 -2.81 -10.34 -17.66
C ARG A 210 -1.95 -9.49 -18.58
N ALA A 211 -2.31 -8.22 -18.76
CA ALA A 211 -1.58 -7.29 -19.61
C ALA A 211 -1.84 -5.84 -19.19
N VAL A 212 -0.95 -4.95 -19.60
CA VAL A 212 -1.06 -3.50 -19.41
C VAL A 212 -0.71 -2.74 -20.67
N ALA A 213 -1.53 -1.74 -21.00
CA ALA A 213 -1.20 -0.66 -21.92
C ALA A 213 -1.14 0.66 -21.11
N ALA A 214 -0.32 1.61 -21.52
CA ALA A 214 -0.20 2.88 -20.83
C ALA A 214 0.18 4.03 -21.77
N MET A 215 -0.19 5.24 -21.36
CA MET A 215 0.36 6.50 -21.87
C MET A 215 0.95 7.28 -20.71
N SER A 216 2.13 7.85 -20.91
CA SER A 216 2.87 8.57 -19.87
C SER A 216 3.62 9.75 -20.44
N GLY A 217 3.82 10.79 -19.62
CA GLY A 217 4.57 11.97 -20.02
C GLY A 217 4.66 13.02 -18.93
N VAL A 218 5.43 14.07 -19.22
CA VAL A 218 5.59 15.26 -18.36
C VAL A 218 4.63 16.35 -18.82
N THR A 219 3.68 16.73 -17.96
CA THR A 219 2.71 17.80 -18.27
C THR A 219 3.27 19.20 -17.95
N ALA A 220 4.11 19.29 -16.91
CA ALA A 220 4.73 20.55 -16.50
C ALA A 220 6.21 20.30 -16.19
N PRO A 221 7.14 20.82 -17.03
CA PRO A 221 8.58 20.58 -16.86
C PRO A 221 9.15 21.21 -15.58
N VAL A 222 8.43 22.20 -15.01
CA VAL A 222 8.75 22.80 -13.70
C VAL A 222 7.47 22.92 -12.89
N ARG A 223 7.52 22.47 -11.65
CA ARG A 223 6.48 22.69 -10.64
C ARG A 223 6.94 23.71 -9.63
N ARG A 224 5.99 24.43 -9.03
CA ARG A 224 6.27 25.36 -7.94
C ARG A 224 5.58 24.88 -6.68
N ALA A 225 6.33 24.70 -5.60
CA ALA A 225 5.79 24.33 -4.31
C ALA A 225 4.90 25.46 -3.76
N ARG A 226 3.78 25.08 -3.13
CA ARG A 226 2.81 26.01 -2.55
C ARG A 226 2.59 25.68 -1.08
N GLY A 227 2.79 26.69 -0.25
CA GLY A 227 2.64 26.57 1.20
C GLY A 227 3.73 25.72 1.87
N GLY A 228 3.72 25.70 3.20
CA GLY A 228 4.69 24.95 4.00
C GLY A 228 6.12 25.54 3.96
N PRO A 229 7.11 24.75 4.42
CA PRO A 229 8.50 25.21 4.54
C PRO A 229 9.20 25.49 3.18
N PHE A 230 8.66 24.97 2.09
CA PHE A 230 9.25 25.04 0.75
C PHE A 230 8.44 25.90 -0.22
N ASP A 231 7.57 26.78 0.31
CA ASP A 231 6.74 27.66 -0.51
C ASP A 231 7.60 28.46 -1.51
N GLY A 232 7.18 28.44 -2.77
CA GLY A 232 7.88 29.11 -3.86
C GLY A 232 9.05 28.34 -4.48
N LEU A 233 9.47 27.19 -3.93
CA LEU A 233 10.52 26.37 -4.52
C LEU A 233 10.13 25.91 -5.92
N GLU A 234 10.98 26.18 -6.91
CA GLU A 234 10.87 25.64 -8.26
C GLU A 234 11.48 24.25 -8.32
N ILE A 235 10.70 23.29 -8.84
CA ILE A 235 11.04 21.87 -8.85
C ILE A 235 11.09 21.39 -10.29
N PRO A 236 12.28 21.08 -10.84
CA PRO A 236 12.39 20.41 -12.13
C PRO A 236 11.71 19.05 -12.13
N VAL A 237 10.87 18.78 -13.12
CA VAL A 237 10.18 17.49 -13.29
C VAL A 237 10.95 16.65 -14.29
N THR A 238 11.59 15.59 -13.82
CA THR A 238 12.45 14.70 -14.62
C THR A 238 11.94 13.27 -14.69
N GLU A 239 10.82 12.98 -14.03
CA GLU A 239 10.04 11.74 -14.16
C GLU A 239 8.65 12.10 -14.72
N ASP A 240 8.00 11.16 -15.43
CA ASP A 240 6.64 11.35 -15.91
C ASP A 240 5.70 11.67 -14.74
N ASP A 241 4.96 12.77 -14.86
CA ASP A 241 4.03 13.24 -13.82
C ASP A 241 2.56 12.97 -14.16
N ASN A 242 2.33 12.30 -15.29
CA ASN A 242 1.02 11.94 -15.78
C ASN A 242 1.07 10.57 -16.47
N THR A 243 0.47 9.55 -15.85
CA THR A 243 0.39 8.20 -16.39
C THR A 243 -1.04 7.68 -16.31
N LEU A 244 -1.56 7.19 -17.42
CA LEU A 244 -2.85 6.49 -17.48
C LEU A 244 -2.61 5.04 -17.92
N LEU A 245 -3.16 4.09 -17.18
CA LEU A 245 -3.02 2.65 -17.44
C LEU A 245 -4.35 2.05 -17.87
N LEU A 246 -4.29 1.11 -18.81
CA LEU A 246 -5.38 0.19 -19.12
C LEU A 246 -4.91 -1.23 -18.81
N LEU A 247 -5.58 -1.89 -17.87
CA LEU A 247 -5.29 -3.25 -17.43
C LEU A 247 -6.28 -4.23 -18.05
N ASP A 248 -5.80 -5.39 -18.50
CA ASP A 248 -6.61 -6.51 -18.98
C ASP A 248 -6.63 -7.63 -17.93
N PHE A 249 -7.83 -8.01 -17.48
CA PHE A 249 -8.04 -9.12 -16.53
C PHE A 249 -8.49 -10.42 -17.26
N GLY A 250 -8.60 -10.36 -18.58
CA GLY A 250 -9.13 -11.45 -19.39
C GLY A 250 -10.66 -11.48 -19.43
N GLY A 251 -11.22 -12.28 -20.36
CA GLY A 251 -12.67 -12.39 -20.53
C GLY A 251 -13.37 -11.09 -20.90
N ALA A 252 -12.65 -10.12 -21.50
CA ALA A 252 -13.08 -8.76 -21.81
C ALA A 252 -13.41 -7.92 -20.55
N ALA A 253 -12.76 -8.19 -19.42
CA ALA A 253 -12.79 -7.34 -18.24
C ALA A 253 -11.55 -6.42 -18.21
N PHE A 254 -11.74 -5.12 -18.15
CA PHE A 254 -10.68 -4.11 -18.19
C PHE A 254 -10.73 -3.19 -16.99
N ALA A 255 -9.61 -2.51 -16.68
CA ALA A 255 -9.63 -1.41 -15.74
C ALA A 255 -8.78 -0.24 -16.24
N VAL A 256 -9.27 0.98 -16.02
CA VAL A 256 -8.50 2.22 -16.18
C VAL A 256 -8.03 2.65 -14.80
N VAL A 257 -6.72 2.88 -14.67
CA VAL A 257 -6.11 3.42 -13.45
C VAL A 257 -5.40 4.72 -13.82
N ASP A 258 -5.74 5.81 -13.15
CA ASP A 258 -4.95 7.03 -13.23
C ASP A 258 -3.81 7.02 -12.19
N ALA A 259 -2.66 7.54 -12.58
CA ALA A 259 -1.48 7.71 -11.74
C ALA A 259 -0.81 9.04 -12.11
N THR A 260 -1.35 10.14 -11.59
CA THR A 260 -0.92 11.48 -11.99
C THR A 260 -0.86 12.44 -10.81
N PHE A 261 0.03 13.43 -10.90
CA PHE A 261 0.08 14.60 -10.01
C PHE A 261 -0.68 15.82 -10.58
N ASN A 262 -1.70 15.57 -11.41
CA ASN A 262 -2.45 16.62 -12.10
C ASN A 262 -3.93 16.72 -11.68
N VAL A 263 -4.36 15.97 -10.66
CA VAL A 263 -5.72 16.03 -10.13
C VAL A 263 -5.75 16.93 -8.90
N VAL A 264 -6.05 18.20 -9.09
CA VAL A 264 -6.12 19.19 -7.99
C VAL A 264 -7.29 18.91 -7.07
N ALA A 265 -8.43 18.49 -7.64
CA ALA A 265 -9.63 18.08 -6.91
C ALA A 265 -10.42 17.08 -7.76
N SER A 266 -11.12 16.15 -7.10
CA SER A 266 -11.99 15.19 -7.78
C SER A 266 -13.27 14.97 -6.98
N ARG A 267 -14.35 14.64 -7.70
CA ARG A 267 -15.60 14.11 -7.15
C ARG A 267 -15.84 12.65 -7.52
N SER A 268 -14.85 12.01 -8.16
CA SER A 268 -14.89 10.59 -8.51
C SER A 268 -14.74 9.72 -7.27
N ALA A 269 -15.33 8.56 -7.29
CA ALA A 269 -15.07 7.52 -6.31
C ALA A 269 -13.60 7.02 -6.43
N GLU A 270 -13.09 6.37 -5.40
CA GLU A 270 -11.77 5.73 -5.45
C GLU A 270 -11.76 4.54 -6.44
N MET A 271 -12.90 3.84 -6.54
CA MET A 271 -13.12 2.81 -7.57
C MET A 271 -14.59 2.66 -7.90
N GLU A 272 -14.88 2.48 -9.19
CA GLU A 272 -16.18 2.08 -9.71
C GLU A 272 -16.01 0.83 -10.55
N ILE A 273 -16.87 -0.18 -10.32
CA ILE A 273 -16.86 -1.45 -11.06
C ILE A 273 -18.20 -1.62 -11.74
N TYR A 274 -18.18 -1.80 -13.05
CA TYR A 274 -19.37 -1.93 -13.90
C TYR A 274 -19.46 -3.38 -14.40
N GLY A 275 -20.57 -4.01 -14.06
CA GLY A 275 -20.87 -5.37 -14.49
C GLY A 275 -22.25 -5.47 -15.15
N GLN A 276 -22.58 -6.64 -15.69
CA GLN A 276 -23.81 -6.88 -16.42
C GLN A 276 -25.08 -6.82 -15.55
N ALA A 277 -24.95 -7.06 -14.22
CA ALA A 277 -26.07 -7.09 -13.27
C ALA A 277 -26.09 -5.90 -12.32
N GLY A 278 -25.06 -5.03 -12.33
CA GLY A 278 -24.99 -3.92 -11.41
C GLY A 278 -23.68 -3.12 -11.50
N THR A 279 -23.60 -2.12 -10.61
CA THR A 279 -22.45 -1.22 -10.46
C THR A 279 -22.07 -1.16 -9.00
N LEU A 280 -20.77 -1.32 -8.70
CA LEU A 280 -20.21 -1.17 -7.37
C LEU A 280 -19.37 0.11 -7.32
N VAL A 281 -19.60 0.94 -6.29
CA VAL A 281 -18.87 2.18 -6.04
C VAL A 281 -18.19 2.07 -4.68
N VAL A 282 -16.89 2.36 -4.62
CA VAL A 282 -16.07 2.30 -3.39
C VAL A 282 -15.40 3.65 -3.17
N GLY A 283 -15.50 4.19 -1.94
CA GLY A 283 -14.81 5.41 -1.53
C GLY A 283 -15.29 6.66 -2.24
N ARG A 284 -16.55 7.05 -2.05
CA ARG A 284 -17.08 8.29 -2.63
C ARG A 284 -16.63 9.52 -1.84
N PRO A 285 -16.00 10.53 -2.47
CA PRO A 285 -15.64 11.76 -1.78
C PRO A 285 -16.86 12.47 -1.18
N GLY A 286 -16.74 12.89 0.08
CA GLY A 286 -17.80 13.62 0.78
C GLY A 286 -18.95 12.76 1.32
N ALA A 287 -18.95 11.46 1.07
CA ALA A 287 -19.86 10.52 1.72
C ALA A 287 -19.17 10.00 3.00
N ALA A 288 -19.45 10.63 4.13
CA ALA A 288 -19.14 10.01 5.42
C ALA A 288 -20.20 8.92 5.64
N PRO A 289 -19.80 7.63 5.73
CA PRO A 289 -20.75 6.57 6.02
C PRO A 289 -21.34 6.78 7.42
N GLY A 290 -22.61 6.49 7.57
CA GLY A 290 -23.27 6.44 8.87
C GLY A 290 -22.72 5.32 9.75
N PRO A 291 -23.11 5.26 11.03
CA PRO A 291 -22.71 4.18 11.91
C PRO A 291 -23.05 2.80 11.33
N GLY A 292 -22.03 1.96 11.12
CA GLY A 292 -22.19 0.63 10.53
C GLY A 292 -22.29 0.58 9.01
N GLU A 293 -22.35 1.71 8.33
CA GLU A 293 -22.27 1.78 6.88
C GLU A 293 -20.82 1.68 6.41
N LEU A 294 -20.62 1.03 5.27
CA LEU A 294 -19.36 1.04 4.57
C LEU A 294 -19.39 2.11 3.48
N PRO A 295 -18.25 2.73 3.11
CA PRO A 295 -18.19 3.63 1.97
C PRO A 295 -18.26 2.85 0.64
N VAL A 296 -19.28 1.99 0.52
CA VAL A 296 -19.54 1.11 -0.61
C VAL A 296 -21.01 1.23 -0.98
N GLU A 297 -21.29 1.51 -2.24
CA GLU A 297 -22.64 1.56 -2.80
C GLU A 297 -22.75 0.52 -3.92
N LEU A 298 -23.84 -0.24 -3.95
CA LEU A 298 -24.11 -1.24 -4.96
C LEU A 298 -25.43 -0.90 -5.66
N PHE A 299 -25.40 -0.60 -6.97
CA PHE A 299 -26.58 -0.58 -7.80
C PHE A 299 -26.91 -1.97 -8.29
N ARG A 300 -28.15 -2.40 -8.17
CA ARG A 300 -28.65 -3.67 -8.70
C ARG A 300 -29.85 -3.44 -9.59
N LEU A 301 -29.93 -4.23 -10.68
CA LEU A 301 -31.13 -4.24 -11.55
C LEU A 301 -32.36 -4.72 -10.79
N GLU A 302 -32.17 -5.58 -9.78
CA GLU A 302 -33.21 -6.10 -8.88
C GLU A 302 -32.78 -5.84 -7.43
N ALA A 303 -32.98 -4.63 -6.93
CA ALA A 303 -32.73 -4.25 -5.54
C ALA A 303 -33.88 -4.64 -4.59
N GLY A 304 -35.07 -4.85 -5.15
CA GLY A 304 -36.28 -5.36 -4.51
C GLY A 304 -37.18 -6.00 -5.58
N PRO A 305 -38.36 -6.57 -5.26
CA PRO A 305 -39.24 -7.21 -6.23
C PRO A 305 -39.55 -6.31 -7.42
N GLY A 306 -38.88 -6.54 -8.57
CA GLY A 306 -39.08 -5.79 -9.80
C GLY A 306 -38.61 -4.33 -9.82
N LEU A 307 -37.76 -3.92 -8.86
CA LEU A 307 -37.28 -2.53 -8.73
C LEU A 307 -35.73 -2.49 -8.78
N PRO A 308 -35.14 -1.74 -9.72
CA PRO A 308 -33.73 -1.41 -9.69
C PRO A 308 -33.45 -0.33 -8.62
N GLY A 309 -32.25 -0.34 -8.05
CA GLY A 309 -31.88 0.70 -7.09
C GLY A 309 -30.47 0.58 -6.51
N TRP A 310 -30.07 1.64 -5.85
CA TRP A 310 -28.87 1.70 -5.03
C TRP A 310 -29.15 1.13 -3.66
N VAL A 311 -28.22 0.31 -3.18
CA VAL A 311 -28.21 -0.24 -1.82
C VAL A 311 -26.83 0.00 -1.20
N THR A 312 -26.81 0.36 0.07
CA THR A 312 -25.56 0.43 0.85
C THR A 312 -25.44 -0.87 1.63
N PRO A 313 -24.40 -1.67 1.38
CA PRO A 313 -24.18 -2.88 2.14
C PRO A 313 -24.00 -2.56 3.63
N HIS A 314 -24.76 -3.21 4.48
CA HIS A 314 -24.54 -3.18 5.93
C HIS A 314 -23.75 -4.41 6.34
N SER A 315 -22.62 -4.19 7.00
CA SER A 315 -21.88 -5.26 7.64
C SER A 315 -22.25 -5.28 9.13
N LEU A 316 -22.83 -6.38 9.59
CA LEU A 316 -23.11 -6.58 11.02
C LEU A 316 -21.82 -6.50 11.86
N ASP A 317 -20.69 -6.95 11.29
CA ASP A 317 -19.39 -6.83 11.93
C ASP A 317 -18.91 -5.39 12.01
N ALA A 318 -19.32 -4.51 11.08
CA ALA A 318 -19.00 -3.09 11.11
C ALA A 318 -19.73 -2.35 12.24
N VAL A 319 -20.92 -2.81 12.63
CA VAL A 319 -21.67 -2.25 13.77
C VAL A 319 -21.04 -2.72 15.10
N ALA A 320 -20.53 -3.95 15.14
CA ALA A 320 -20.08 -4.59 16.39
C ALA A 320 -18.66 -4.17 16.83
N ALA A 321 -17.81 -3.67 15.93
CA ALA A 321 -16.44 -3.31 16.26
C ALA A 321 -15.98 -2.07 15.47
N PRO A 322 -15.17 -1.18 16.08
CA PRO A 322 -14.57 -0.05 15.36
C PRO A 322 -13.71 -0.55 14.19
N ASP A 323 -13.62 0.26 13.13
CA ASP A 323 -12.70 -0.04 12.04
C ASP A 323 -11.25 0.09 12.54
N ARG A 324 -10.62 -1.05 12.79
CA ARG A 324 -9.25 -1.09 13.30
C ARG A 324 -8.25 -0.47 12.33
N THR A 325 -8.47 -0.61 11.02
CA THR A 325 -7.57 -0.02 10.02
C THR A 325 -7.63 1.50 10.03
N ALA A 326 -8.79 2.11 10.26
CA ALA A 326 -8.91 3.56 10.43
C ALA A 326 -8.21 4.06 11.69
N VAL A 327 -8.26 3.27 12.78
CA VAL A 327 -7.64 3.60 14.07
C VAL A 327 -6.13 3.39 14.07
N LEU A 328 -5.66 2.33 13.42
CA LEU A 328 -4.25 1.93 13.40
C LEU A 328 -3.48 2.55 12.25
N ALA A 329 -4.17 3.06 11.24
CA ALA A 329 -3.55 3.53 10.00
C ALA A 329 -2.54 2.47 9.48
N ARG A 330 -1.33 2.88 9.09
CA ARG A 330 -0.30 1.97 8.57
C ARG A 330 0.13 0.85 9.54
N ALA A 331 -0.02 1.06 10.85
CA ALA A 331 0.29 0.02 11.84
C ALA A 331 -0.59 -1.23 11.71
N ALA A 332 -1.72 -1.15 10.99
CA ALA A 332 -2.52 -2.32 10.65
C ALA A 332 -1.73 -3.39 9.87
N LEU A 333 -0.70 -3.01 9.10
CA LEU A 333 0.19 -3.97 8.45
C LEU A 333 1.00 -4.79 9.44
N VAL A 334 1.44 -4.16 10.53
CA VAL A 334 2.20 -4.85 11.59
C VAL A 334 1.27 -5.74 12.42
N GLU A 335 0.06 -5.26 12.74
CA GLU A 335 -0.96 -6.07 13.37
C GLU A 335 -1.29 -7.31 12.53
N HIS A 336 -1.46 -7.11 11.23
CA HIS A 336 -1.75 -8.20 10.30
C HIS A 336 -0.61 -9.24 10.24
N LEU A 337 0.66 -8.79 10.30
CA LEU A 337 1.78 -9.74 10.44
C LEU A 337 1.62 -10.58 11.71
N ALA A 338 1.32 -9.96 12.86
CA ALA A 338 1.13 -10.68 14.12
C ALA A 338 -0.04 -11.67 14.02
N ASP A 339 -1.16 -11.27 13.41
CA ASP A 339 -2.32 -12.15 13.19
C ASP A 339 -1.96 -13.36 12.30
N CYS A 340 -1.21 -13.14 11.23
CA CYS A 340 -0.76 -14.21 10.35
C CYS A 340 0.18 -15.18 11.05
N LEU A 341 1.08 -14.68 11.87
CA LEU A 341 2.00 -15.51 12.66
C LEU A 341 1.24 -16.36 13.68
N ASP A 342 0.26 -15.79 14.39
CA ASP A 342 -0.54 -16.53 15.37
C ASP A 342 -1.45 -17.58 14.70
N ALA A 343 -2.01 -17.25 13.53
CA ALA A 343 -2.91 -18.14 12.80
C ALA A 343 -2.18 -19.14 11.87
N GLY A 344 -0.87 -18.98 11.64
CA GLY A 344 -0.14 -19.79 10.67
C GLY A 344 -0.61 -19.56 9.22
N THR A 345 -1.04 -18.33 8.87
CA THR A 345 -1.61 -18.00 7.56
C THR A 345 -0.69 -17.08 6.77
N SER A 346 -0.86 -17.04 5.45
CA SER A 346 -0.16 -16.10 4.58
C SER A 346 -0.76 -14.70 4.64
N PRO A 347 0.06 -13.63 4.57
CA PRO A 347 -0.45 -12.26 4.57
C PRO A 347 -1.29 -11.93 3.32
N LEU A 348 -2.36 -11.18 3.49
CA LEU A 348 -3.20 -10.71 2.38
C LEU A 348 -2.51 -9.61 1.56
N PRO A 349 -1.88 -8.54 2.14
CA PRO A 349 -0.95 -7.67 1.42
C PRO A 349 0.44 -8.32 1.41
N GLY A 350 0.51 -9.54 0.81
CA GLY A 350 1.72 -10.36 0.79
C GLY A 350 2.64 -10.05 -0.39
N ALA A 351 3.83 -10.68 -0.34
CA ALA A 351 4.90 -10.41 -1.30
C ALA A 351 4.55 -10.77 -2.75
N ALA A 352 3.79 -11.86 -2.99
CA ALA A 352 3.38 -12.24 -4.35
C ALA A 352 2.53 -11.17 -5.02
N ARG A 353 1.57 -10.61 -4.29
CA ARG A 353 0.74 -9.51 -4.79
C ARG A 353 1.56 -8.23 -4.97
N ALA A 354 2.42 -7.88 -4.02
CA ALA A 354 3.31 -6.72 -4.14
C ALA A 354 4.25 -6.85 -5.36
N ARG A 355 4.71 -8.06 -5.67
CA ARG A 355 5.48 -8.38 -6.87
C ARG A 355 4.65 -8.15 -8.15
N HIS A 356 3.40 -8.58 -8.18
CA HIS A 356 2.50 -8.36 -9.31
C HIS A 356 2.22 -6.87 -9.54
N VAL A 357 1.95 -6.12 -8.48
CA VAL A 357 1.79 -4.66 -8.55
C VAL A 357 3.06 -3.99 -9.09
N LEU A 358 4.23 -4.44 -8.65
CA LEU A 358 5.52 -3.95 -9.18
C LEU A 358 5.67 -4.27 -10.66
N GLU A 359 5.32 -5.48 -11.10
CA GLU A 359 5.37 -5.84 -12.53
C GLU A 359 4.50 -4.92 -13.37
N ILE A 360 3.27 -4.66 -12.94
CA ILE A 360 2.36 -3.75 -13.64
C ILE A 360 2.98 -2.36 -13.79
N MET A 361 3.56 -1.80 -12.73
CA MET A 361 4.20 -0.48 -12.78
C MET A 361 5.40 -0.43 -13.74
N LEU A 362 6.25 -1.46 -13.72
CA LEU A 362 7.40 -1.54 -14.61
C LEU A 362 6.96 -1.76 -16.07
N ALA A 363 6.02 -2.67 -16.29
CA ALA A 363 5.45 -2.95 -17.62
C ALA A 363 4.69 -1.74 -18.18
N ALA A 364 4.02 -0.93 -17.35
CA ALA A 364 3.36 0.29 -17.78
C ALA A 364 4.35 1.32 -18.33
N ARG A 365 5.53 1.48 -17.73
CA ARG A 365 6.59 2.32 -18.27
C ARG A 365 7.07 1.83 -19.63
N THR A 366 7.27 0.52 -19.78
CA THR A 366 7.63 -0.11 -21.05
C THR A 366 6.52 0.07 -22.09
N ALA A 367 5.25 -0.14 -21.70
CA ALA A 367 4.10 0.03 -22.59
C ALA A 367 4.00 1.46 -23.14
N ALA A 368 4.19 2.46 -22.27
CA ALA A 368 4.17 3.87 -22.67
C ALA A 368 5.35 4.24 -23.60
N ALA A 369 6.55 3.73 -23.31
CA ALA A 369 7.74 4.00 -24.13
C ALA A 369 7.68 3.33 -25.50
N GLU A 370 7.13 2.11 -25.57
CA GLU A 370 7.08 1.30 -26.81
C GLU A 370 5.75 1.45 -27.57
N GLY A 371 4.74 2.09 -27.01
CA GLY A 371 3.43 2.27 -27.62
C GLY A 371 2.67 0.96 -27.88
N ARG A 372 2.89 -0.06 -27.06
CA ARG A 372 2.24 -1.38 -27.20
C ARG A 372 1.78 -1.95 -25.87
N THR A 373 0.86 -2.88 -25.90
CA THR A 373 0.44 -3.66 -24.74
C THR A 373 1.54 -4.63 -24.32
N ILE A 374 1.84 -4.69 -23.03
CA ILE A 374 2.82 -5.60 -22.43
C ILE A 374 2.08 -6.70 -21.67
N PRO A 375 2.33 -7.99 -21.98
CA PRO A 375 1.81 -9.10 -21.20
C PRO A 375 2.49 -9.16 -19.83
N LEU A 376 1.73 -9.58 -18.80
CA LEU A 376 2.20 -9.79 -17.45
C LEU A 376 2.40 -11.29 -17.20
N THR A 377 3.41 -11.61 -16.41
CA THR A 377 3.84 -12.98 -16.16
C THR A 377 3.56 -13.45 -14.73
N THR A 378 3.35 -12.51 -13.82
CA THR A 378 3.12 -12.82 -12.41
C THR A 378 1.62 -13.02 -12.11
N ALA A 379 1.35 -13.76 -11.04
CA ALA A 379 0.02 -13.94 -10.46
C ALA A 379 0.16 -14.10 -8.93
N PHE A 380 -0.97 -14.12 -8.20
CA PHE A 380 -1.00 -14.29 -6.74
C PHE A 380 -2.30 -14.94 -6.27
#